data_0bcf2961fdca3a38c1ebf22fb91fd0f5
#
_entry.id   0bcf2961fdca3a38c1ebf22fb91fd0f5
#
_cell.length_a   1.000
_cell.length_b   1.000
_cell.length_c   1.000
_cell.angle_alpha   90.00
_cell.angle_beta   90.00
_cell.angle_gamma   90.00
#
_symmetry.space_group_name_H-M   'P 1'
#
loop_
_entity.id
_entity.type
_entity.pdbx_description
1 polymer ?
#
loop_
_entity_poly.entity_id
_entity_poly.type
_entity_poly.pdbx_seq_one_letter_code
_entity_poly.pdbx_strand_id
1 'polypeptide(L)'
;MHLQCPRCRSPLHLHEASQGCYCDNKHHFDPAPEGYLDLIPGKKNPKDSDSRALMRAKHHFLEAGHQLPLVEAMAGLLAPLAPQELIHLGCGEGYYCRALAERLPGWQFAGVDIAKNTIFAAKKAQPDGQFVIADPARAPLQPGSAQVLLVNDLKVKTELLVSWLAPGGYLLYLQPGPRHQWQLRVSLNPVSMEHPLSWPTLGGLNPVAQQRCQFSLTMDQAMRSFILETSRLGWRATGEQRHAFAQQGPNELEQDLLLTLWQKPI
;
A
#
# COMPACT_ATOMS: atom_id res chain seq x y z
N MET A 1 -14.26 -5.25 6.71
CA MET A 1 -14.07 -5.27 5.23
C MET A 1 -15.15 -6.16 4.61
N HIS A 2 -15.92 -5.66 3.64
CA HIS A 2 -16.95 -6.40 2.90
C HIS A 2 -16.37 -7.00 1.62
N LEU A 3 -16.34 -8.33 1.55
CA LEU A 3 -15.67 -9.07 0.48
C LEU A 3 -16.66 -9.70 -0.50
N GLN A 4 -16.23 -9.86 -1.75
CA GLN A 4 -16.88 -10.70 -2.77
C GLN A 4 -16.14 -12.01 -2.95
N CYS A 5 -16.90 -13.03 -3.37
CA CYS A 5 -16.31 -14.28 -3.79
C CYS A 5 -15.43 -14.08 -5.05
N PRO A 6 -14.15 -14.47 -5.03
CA PRO A 6 -13.27 -14.30 -6.19
C PRO A 6 -13.64 -15.17 -7.39
N ARG A 7 -14.51 -16.18 -7.19
CA ARG A 7 -14.97 -17.10 -8.24
C ARG A 7 -16.24 -16.64 -8.95
N CYS A 8 -17.21 -16.10 -8.19
CA CYS A 8 -18.53 -15.78 -8.73
C CYS A 8 -19.02 -14.37 -8.44
N ARG A 9 -18.22 -13.55 -7.69
CA ARG A 9 -18.50 -12.17 -7.31
C ARG A 9 -19.73 -11.95 -6.41
N SER A 10 -20.40 -13.03 -5.95
CA SER A 10 -21.42 -12.91 -4.92
C SER A 10 -20.81 -12.45 -3.59
N PRO A 11 -21.57 -11.78 -2.71
CA PRO A 11 -21.09 -11.42 -1.39
C PRO A 11 -20.52 -12.62 -0.62
N LEU A 12 -19.49 -12.39 0.18
CA LEU A 12 -18.98 -13.36 1.14
C LEU A 12 -19.61 -13.09 2.50
N HIS A 13 -20.11 -14.15 3.11
CA HIS A 13 -20.68 -14.15 4.45
C HIS A 13 -19.71 -14.83 5.42
N LEU A 14 -19.55 -14.25 6.62
CA LEU A 14 -18.74 -14.84 7.68
C LEU A 14 -19.46 -16.06 8.27
N HIS A 15 -18.75 -17.16 8.43
CA HIS A 15 -19.21 -18.32 9.19
C HIS A 15 -18.63 -18.25 10.60
N GLU A 16 -19.43 -17.87 11.58
CA GLU A 16 -18.99 -17.57 12.95
C GLU A 16 -18.20 -18.70 13.61
N ALA A 17 -18.64 -19.95 13.42
CA ALA A 17 -17.99 -21.09 14.07
C ALA A 17 -16.60 -21.41 13.53
N SER A 18 -16.36 -21.26 12.22
CA SER A 18 -15.05 -21.53 11.60
C SER A 18 -14.23 -20.27 11.33
N GLN A 19 -14.81 -19.08 11.50
CA GLN A 19 -14.25 -17.80 11.10
C GLN A 19 -13.88 -17.73 9.60
N GLY A 20 -14.34 -18.70 8.81
CA GLY A 20 -14.22 -18.75 7.36
C GLY A 20 -15.30 -17.93 6.67
N CYS A 21 -15.21 -17.83 5.35
CA CYS A 21 -16.22 -17.15 4.54
C CYS A 21 -16.82 -18.09 3.50
N TYR A 22 -18.09 -17.87 3.19
CA TYR A 22 -18.81 -18.59 2.14
C TYR A 22 -19.68 -17.65 1.32
N CYS A 23 -20.06 -18.06 0.13
CA CYS A 23 -21.03 -17.35 -0.71
C CYS A 23 -22.25 -18.22 -1.01
N ASP A 24 -23.32 -17.62 -1.50
CA ASP A 24 -24.58 -18.30 -1.83
C ASP A 24 -24.40 -19.41 -2.89
N ASN A 25 -23.35 -19.33 -3.71
CA ASN A 25 -22.98 -20.36 -4.69
C ASN A 25 -22.10 -21.46 -4.09
N LYS A 26 -22.09 -21.62 -2.75
CA LYS A 26 -21.39 -22.68 -2.01
C LYS A 26 -19.86 -22.72 -2.19
N HIS A 27 -19.22 -21.59 -2.54
CA HIS A 27 -17.77 -21.48 -2.45
C HIS A 27 -17.39 -21.15 -1.00
N HIS A 28 -16.45 -21.90 -0.45
CA HIS A 28 -15.93 -21.73 0.92
C HIS A 28 -14.46 -21.32 0.88
N PHE A 29 -14.08 -20.51 1.85
CA PHE A 29 -12.72 -19.99 2.04
C PHE A 29 -12.42 -20.07 3.53
N ASP A 30 -11.61 -21.05 3.92
CA ASP A 30 -11.21 -21.24 5.30
C ASP A 30 -10.05 -20.26 5.63
N PRO A 31 -10.03 -19.71 6.85
CA PRO A 31 -8.93 -18.88 7.28
C PRO A 31 -7.68 -19.73 7.49
N ALA A 32 -6.51 -19.13 7.28
CA ALA A 32 -5.26 -19.68 7.77
C ALA A 32 -5.29 -19.77 9.32
N PRO A 33 -4.42 -20.58 9.95
CA PRO A 33 -4.35 -20.66 11.42
C PRO A 33 -4.17 -19.30 12.10
N GLU A 34 -3.54 -18.35 11.43
CA GLU A 34 -3.34 -16.98 11.92
C GLU A 34 -4.57 -16.08 11.74
N GLY A 35 -5.60 -16.53 11.01
CA GLY A 35 -6.87 -15.83 10.84
C GLY A 35 -6.95 -14.89 9.63
N TYR A 36 -6.06 -14.98 8.65
CA TYR A 36 -6.20 -14.30 7.35
C TYR A 36 -6.86 -15.22 6.31
N LEU A 37 -7.49 -14.64 5.29
CA LEU A 37 -8.08 -15.37 4.16
C LEU A 37 -7.18 -15.35 2.95
N ASP A 38 -7.11 -16.47 2.21
CA ASP A 38 -6.49 -16.56 0.88
C ASP A 38 -7.60 -16.61 -0.18
N LEU A 39 -7.75 -15.48 -0.89
CA LEU A 39 -8.77 -15.31 -1.93
C LEU A 39 -8.18 -15.29 -3.35
N ILE A 40 -6.95 -15.78 -3.55
CA ILE A 40 -6.37 -15.94 -4.90
C ILE A 40 -7.01 -17.17 -5.57
N PRO A 41 -7.62 -17.01 -6.74
CA PRO A 41 -8.13 -18.14 -7.51
C PRO A 41 -6.99 -19.04 -8.00
N GLY A 42 -6.97 -20.29 -7.54
CA GLY A 42 -5.96 -21.28 -7.92
C GLY A 42 -4.69 -21.26 -7.05
N LYS A 43 -3.89 -22.33 -7.10
CA LYS A 43 -2.71 -22.55 -6.24
C LYS A 43 -1.42 -21.89 -6.75
N LYS A 44 -1.47 -20.85 -7.56
CA LYS A 44 -0.26 -20.21 -8.07
C LYS A 44 0.19 -19.12 -7.09
N ASN A 45 1.27 -19.39 -6.35
CA ASN A 45 2.03 -18.31 -5.71
C ASN A 45 2.49 -17.32 -6.79
N PRO A 46 2.31 -16.02 -6.58
CA PRO A 46 2.87 -15.02 -7.49
C PRO A 46 4.38 -15.24 -7.61
N LYS A 47 4.89 -15.23 -8.84
CA LYS A 47 6.33 -15.38 -9.10
C LYS A 47 7.17 -14.19 -8.58
N ASP A 48 6.51 -13.10 -8.20
CA ASP A 48 7.13 -11.81 -7.85
C ASP A 48 7.04 -11.49 -6.34
N SER A 49 7.00 -12.50 -5.48
CA SER A 49 7.08 -12.26 -4.04
C SER A 49 8.53 -11.95 -3.64
N ASP A 50 8.71 -10.91 -2.83
CA ASP A 50 10.01 -10.56 -2.25
C ASP A 50 10.68 -11.76 -1.57
N SER A 51 12.00 -11.86 -1.70
CA SER A 51 12.78 -12.82 -0.93
C SER A 51 12.64 -12.55 0.58
N ARG A 52 12.86 -13.58 1.41
CA ARG A 52 12.84 -13.40 2.88
C ARG A 52 13.88 -12.37 3.34
N ALA A 53 15.03 -12.27 2.66
CA ALA A 53 16.05 -11.28 2.97
C ALA A 53 15.56 -9.86 2.68
N LEU A 54 14.93 -9.65 1.52
CA LEU A 54 14.38 -8.35 1.12
C LEU A 54 13.21 -7.95 2.03
N MET A 55 12.34 -8.88 2.40
CA MET A 55 11.26 -8.61 3.36
C MET A 55 11.80 -8.15 4.72
N ARG A 56 12.87 -8.80 5.24
CA ARG A 56 13.52 -8.37 6.49
C ARG A 56 14.14 -6.99 6.35
N ALA A 57 14.82 -6.71 5.24
CA ALA A 57 15.40 -5.40 4.99
C ALA A 57 14.34 -4.30 4.93
N LYS A 58 13.20 -4.55 4.26
CA LYS A 58 12.04 -3.64 4.23
C LYS A 58 11.48 -3.41 5.63
N HIS A 59 11.31 -4.47 6.40
CA HIS A 59 10.84 -4.38 7.79
C HIS A 59 11.78 -3.50 8.64
N HIS A 60 13.09 -3.77 8.63
CA HIS A 60 14.05 -2.95 9.37
C HIS A 60 14.05 -1.48 8.93
N PHE A 61 13.94 -1.21 7.63
CA PHE A 61 13.83 0.14 7.09
C PHE A 61 12.60 0.88 7.63
N LEU A 62 11.45 0.21 7.66
CA LEU A 62 10.20 0.79 8.15
C LEU A 62 10.22 1.00 9.66
N GLU A 63 10.67 0.02 10.44
CA GLU A 63 10.76 0.09 11.91
C GLU A 63 11.83 1.08 12.39
N ALA A 64 12.86 1.37 11.57
CA ALA A 64 13.82 2.45 11.84
C ALA A 64 13.21 3.87 11.71
N GLY A 65 11.94 3.98 11.33
CA GLY A 65 11.21 5.25 11.29
C GLY A 65 11.46 6.09 10.04
N HIS A 66 12.13 5.55 9.03
CA HIS A 66 12.44 6.29 7.80
C HIS A 66 11.19 6.79 7.03
N GLN A 67 10.02 6.24 7.34
CA GLN A 67 8.74 6.64 6.73
C GLN A 67 7.81 7.39 7.71
N LEU A 68 8.27 7.75 8.91
CA LEU A 68 7.46 8.50 9.88
C LEU A 68 6.93 9.82 9.34
N PRO A 69 7.69 10.65 8.61
CA PRO A 69 7.14 11.89 8.04
C PRO A 69 5.94 11.63 7.12
N LEU A 70 5.96 10.52 6.37
CA LEU A 70 4.85 10.13 5.51
C LEU A 70 3.64 9.65 6.32
N VAL A 71 3.87 8.89 7.40
CA VAL A 71 2.80 8.46 8.32
C VAL A 71 2.12 9.66 8.96
N GLU A 72 2.88 10.67 9.42
CA GLU A 72 2.33 11.90 10.00
C GLU A 72 1.50 12.68 8.98
N ALA A 73 1.98 12.79 7.73
CA ALA A 73 1.23 13.44 6.66
C ALA A 73 -0.09 12.72 6.36
N MET A 74 -0.09 11.38 6.30
CA MET A 74 -1.32 10.59 6.12
C MET A 74 -2.28 10.76 7.30
N ALA A 75 -1.77 10.65 8.53
CA ALA A 75 -2.58 10.81 9.73
C ALA A 75 -3.21 12.21 9.80
N GLY A 76 -2.46 13.26 9.47
CA GLY A 76 -2.96 14.64 9.43
C GLY A 76 -4.12 14.85 8.46
N LEU A 77 -4.10 14.17 7.30
CA LEU A 77 -5.20 14.23 6.33
C LEU A 77 -6.44 13.43 6.79
N LEU A 78 -6.24 12.35 7.55
CA LEU A 78 -7.33 11.47 8.00
C LEU A 78 -7.94 11.91 9.34
N ALA A 79 -7.16 12.53 10.22
CA ALA A 79 -7.61 12.92 11.57
C ALA A 79 -8.88 13.80 11.64
N PRO A 80 -9.15 14.70 10.65
CA PRO A 80 -10.40 15.46 10.63
C PRO A 80 -11.66 14.62 10.36
N LEU A 81 -11.50 13.39 9.87
CA LEU A 81 -12.62 12.49 9.58
C LEU A 81 -13.06 11.77 10.86
N ALA A 82 -14.35 11.47 10.98
CA ALA A 82 -14.82 10.56 12.01
C ALA A 82 -14.16 9.19 11.87
N PRO A 83 -13.93 8.42 12.96
CA PRO A 83 -13.34 7.09 12.90
C PRO A 83 -14.11 6.15 11.96
N GLN A 84 -13.38 5.46 11.12
CA GLN A 84 -13.91 4.60 10.04
C GLN A 84 -13.04 3.35 9.86
N GLU A 85 -13.44 2.47 8.94
CA GLU A 85 -12.59 1.40 8.46
C GLU A 85 -11.73 1.88 7.29
N LEU A 86 -10.40 1.76 7.42
CA LEU A 86 -9.43 2.01 6.36
C LEU A 86 -8.92 0.68 5.78
N ILE A 87 -9.05 0.53 4.47
CA ILE A 87 -8.55 -0.63 3.73
C ILE A 87 -7.32 -0.20 2.91
N HIS A 88 -6.15 -0.74 3.25
CA HIS A 88 -4.89 -0.48 2.52
C HIS A 88 -4.72 -1.50 1.39
N LEU A 89 -4.75 -1.03 0.15
CA LEU A 89 -4.49 -1.84 -1.04
C LEU A 89 -2.98 -1.89 -1.32
N GLY A 90 -2.40 -3.11 -1.29
CA GLY A 90 -0.94 -3.30 -1.33
C GLY A 90 -0.30 -3.05 0.03
N CYS A 91 -0.91 -3.60 1.09
CA CYS A 91 -0.52 -3.27 2.46
C CYS A 91 0.84 -3.83 2.90
N GLY A 92 1.44 -4.74 2.13
CA GLY A 92 2.68 -5.41 2.53
C GLY A 92 2.53 -6.09 3.89
N GLU A 93 3.51 -5.89 4.77
CA GLU A 93 3.51 -6.40 6.14
C GLU A 93 2.66 -5.57 7.13
N GLY A 94 1.81 -4.66 6.63
CA GLY A 94 0.88 -3.88 7.45
C GLY A 94 1.50 -2.71 8.22
N TYR A 95 2.72 -2.27 7.90
CA TYR A 95 3.39 -1.17 8.60
C TYR A 95 2.53 0.08 8.69
N TYR A 96 2.01 0.59 7.56
CA TYR A 96 1.17 1.79 7.57
C TYR A 96 -0.13 1.59 8.33
N CYS A 97 -0.72 0.40 8.31
CA CYS A 97 -1.91 0.10 9.12
C CYS A 97 -1.60 0.22 10.61
N ARG A 98 -0.47 -0.36 11.08
CA ARG A 98 -0.05 -0.25 12.49
C ARG A 98 0.29 1.17 12.89
N ALA A 99 1.14 1.83 12.09
CA ALA A 99 1.59 3.19 12.39
C ALA A 99 0.45 4.23 12.39
N LEU A 100 -0.56 4.05 11.54
CA LEU A 100 -1.77 4.88 11.55
C LEU A 100 -2.70 4.52 12.72
N ALA A 101 -2.79 3.25 13.13
CA ALA A 101 -3.60 2.84 14.26
C ALA A 101 -3.17 3.52 15.58
N GLU A 102 -1.87 3.76 15.75
CA GLU A 102 -1.33 4.49 16.89
C GLU A 102 -1.74 5.98 16.92
N ARG A 103 -2.03 6.56 15.76
CA ARG A 103 -2.33 7.99 15.56
C ARG A 103 -3.80 8.30 15.39
N LEU A 104 -4.60 7.32 15.05
CA LEU A 104 -6.01 7.45 14.72
C LEU A 104 -6.85 6.53 15.63
N PRO A 105 -7.06 6.91 16.91
CA PRO A 105 -7.81 6.10 17.85
C PRO A 105 -9.26 5.90 17.37
N GLY A 106 -9.76 4.68 17.56
CA GLY A 106 -11.12 4.29 17.14
C GLY A 106 -11.25 3.88 15.67
N TRP A 107 -10.20 4.05 14.86
CA TRP A 107 -10.20 3.56 13.49
C TRP A 107 -9.97 2.04 13.44
N GLN A 108 -10.55 1.40 12.43
CA GLN A 108 -10.30 0.01 12.10
C GLN A 108 -9.41 -0.08 10.86
N PHE A 109 -8.50 -1.06 10.84
CA PHE A 109 -7.55 -1.20 9.74
C PHE A 109 -7.65 -2.59 9.12
N ALA A 110 -7.68 -2.59 7.80
CA ALA A 110 -7.69 -3.78 6.98
C ALA A 110 -6.65 -3.67 5.87
N GLY A 111 -6.17 -4.81 5.36
CA GLY A 111 -5.17 -4.81 4.31
C GLY A 111 -5.36 -5.92 3.28
N VAL A 112 -5.04 -5.60 2.05
CA VAL A 112 -5.03 -6.54 0.91
C VAL A 112 -3.65 -6.54 0.29
N ASP A 113 -3.03 -7.71 0.17
CA ASP A 113 -1.76 -7.89 -0.52
C ASP A 113 -1.72 -9.25 -1.23
N ILE A 114 -0.92 -9.35 -2.27
CA ILE A 114 -0.81 -10.59 -3.06
C ILE A 114 0.14 -11.60 -2.42
N ALA A 115 1.09 -11.14 -1.60
CA ALA A 115 2.16 -11.96 -1.06
C ALA A 115 1.76 -12.59 0.29
N LYS A 116 1.72 -13.93 0.32
CA LYS A 116 1.37 -14.70 1.53
C LYS A 116 2.23 -14.35 2.73
N ASN A 117 3.55 -14.22 2.52
CA ASN A 117 4.49 -13.96 3.62
C ASN A 117 4.28 -12.59 4.27
N THR A 118 3.91 -11.58 3.46
CA THR A 118 3.62 -10.23 3.97
C THR A 118 2.32 -10.20 4.75
N ILE A 119 1.25 -10.83 4.25
CA ILE A 119 -0.03 -10.94 4.96
C ILE A 119 0.11 -11.73 6.26
N PHE A 120 0.90 -12.82 6.25
CA PHE A 120 1.22 -13.55 7.49
C PHE A 120 1.88 -12.62 8.52
N ALA A 121 2.89 -11.84 8.10
CA ALA A 121 3.56 -10.89 8.99
C ALA A 121 2.62 -9.78 9.49
N ALA A 122 1.80 -9.22 8.59
CA ALA A 122 0.80 -8.20 8.93
C ALA A 122 -0.19 -8.71 9.99
N LYS A 123 -0.76 -9.90 9.78
CA LYS A 123 -1.71 -10.50 10.71
C LYS A 123 -1.10 -10.84 12.06
N LYS A 124 0.14 -11.32 12.07
CA LYS A 124 0.87 -11.60 13.31
C LYS A 124 1.15 -10.33 14.11
N ALA A 125 1.51 -9.24 13.43
CA ALA A 125 1.82 -7.95 14.07
C ALA A 125 0.56 -7.19 14.53
N GLN A 126 -0.58 -7.41 13.88
CA GLN A 126 -1.88 -6.78 14.20
C GLN A 126 -2.99 -7.83 14.18
N PRO A 127 -3.14 -8.63 15.25
CA PRO A 127 -4.10 -9.74 15.30
C PRO A 127 -5.55 -9.34 15.09
N ASP A 128 -5.96 -8.15 15.51
CA ASP A 128 -7.32 -7.64 15.35
C ASP A 128 -7.60 -7.06 13.94
N GLY A 129 -6.55 -6.81 13.16
CA GLY A 129 -6.66 -6.33 11.78
C GLY A 129 -7.22 -7.40 10.84
N GLN A 130 -7.97 -6.97 9.84
CA GLN A 130 -8.48 -7.86 8.78
C GLN A 130 -7.51 -7.87 7.59
N PHE A 131 -6.83 -8.98 7.36
CA PHE A 131 -5.87 -9.12 6.27
C PHE A 131 -6.25 -10.23 5.31
N VAL A 132 -6.10 -9.97 4.00
CA VAL A 132 -6.53 -10.87 2.92
C VAL A 132 -5.45 -10.99 1.87
N ILE A 133 -5.15 -12.21 1.44
CA ILE A 133 -4.33 -12.48 0.27
C ILE A 133 -5.22 -12.36 -0.97
N ALA A 134 -5.00 -11.33 -1.77
CA ALA A 134 -5.66 -11.11 -3.05
C ALA A 134 -4.83 -10.15 -3.92
N ASP A 135 -5.13 -10.07 -5.21
CA ASP A 135 -4.56 -9.02 -6.07
C ASP A 135 -5.11 -7.65 -5.65
N PRO A 136 -4.29 -6.75 -5.08
CA PRO A 136 -4.78 -5.46 -4.59
C PRO A 136 -5.27 -4.54 -5.71
N ALA A 137 -4.81 -4.74 -6.96
CA ALA A 137 -5.31 -4.00 -8.13
C ALA A 137 -6.68 -4.50 -8.61
N ARG A 138 -7.14 -5.65 -8.08
CA ARG A 138 -8.44 -6.29 -8.35
C ARG A 138 -9.02 -6.84 -7.07
N ALA A 139 -8.85 -6.11 -5.97
CA ALA A 139 -9.29 -6.55 -4.66
C ALA A 139 -10.74 -7.03 -4.69
N PRO A 140 -11.05 -8.13 -4.02
CA PRO A 140 -12.40 -8.70 -4.01
C PRO A 140 -13.31 -7.94 -3.02
N LEU A 141 -13.37 -6.61 -3.16
CA LEU A 141 -14.23 -5.76 -2.34
C LEU A 141 -15.62 -5.67 -2.95
N GLN A 142 -16.64 -5.64 -2.11
CA GLN A 142 -18.01 -5.38 -2.58
C GLN A 142 -18.13 -3.94 -3.08
N PRO A 143 -18.83 -3.69 -4.22
CA PRO A 143 -19.09 -2.33 -4.68
C PRO A 143 -19.79 -1.50 -3.61
N GLY A 144 -19.38 -0.23 -3.48
CA GLY A 144 -20.02 0.71 -2.57
C GLY A 144 -19.85 0.42 -1.08
N SER A 145 -18.86 -0.39 -0.68
CA SER A 145 -18.73 -0.82 0.71
C SER A 145 -17.54 -0.22 1.46
N ALA A 146 -16.51 0.25 0.77
CA ALA A 146 -15.31 0.77 1.42
C ALA A 146 -15.52 2.20 1.92
N GLN A 147 -15.30 2.43 3.21
CA GLN A 147 -15.37 3.77 3.81
C GLN A 147 -14.14 4.60 3.46
N VAL A 148 -12.96 4.04 3.67
CA VAL A 148 -11.68 4.67 3.30
C VAL A 148 -10.78 3.67 2.61
N LEU A 149 -10.26 4.02 1.44
CA LEU A 149 -9.21 3.30 0.74
C LEU A 149 -7.89 4.06 0.88
N LEU A 150 -6.80 3.34 1.15
CA LEU A 150 -5.43 3.84 1.06
C LEU A 150 -4.73 3.14 -0.11
N VAL A 151 -4.15 3.93 -1.01
CA VAL A 151 -3.36 3.46 -2.15
C VAL A 151 -2.01 4.18 -2.16
N ASN A 152 -0.94 3.41 -1.99
CA ASN A 152 0.44 3.91 -2.02
C ASN A 152 1.26 3.13 -3.07
N ASP A 153 1.78 3.85 -4.06
CA ASP A 153 2.62 3.31 -5.17
C ASP A 153 2.02 2.08 -5.89
N LEU A 154 0.71 1.97 -5.93
CA LEU A 154 -0.02 0.90 -6.59
C LEU A 154 -0.85 1.46 -7.75
N LYS A 155 -0.77 0.83 -8.92
CA LYS A 155 -1.62 1.18 -10.07
C LYS A 155 -2.92 0.40 -10.00
N VAL A 156 -3.99 1.10 -9.66
CA VAL A 156 -5.37 0.60 -9.70
C VAL A 156 -6.17 1.43 -10.70
N LYS A 157 -7.06 0.79 -11.44
CA LYS A 157 -7.98 1.52 -12.33
C LYS A 157 -8.91 2.40 -11.52
N THR A 158 -9.06 3.66 -11.91
CA THR A 158 -9.90 4.64 -11.20
C THR A 158 -11.33 4.15 -11.05
N GLU A 159 -11.89 3.52 -12.09
CA GLU A 159 -13.24 2.99 -12.10
C GLU A 159 -13.47 1.93 -11.01
N LEU A 160 -12.44 1.13 -10.70
CA LEU A 160 -12.50 0.15 -9.61
C LEU A 160 -12.47 0.84 -8.25
N LEU A 161 -11.57 1.83 -8.05
CA LEU A 161 -11.52 2.61 -6.82
C LEU A 161 -12.87 3.27 -6.52
N VAL A 162 -13.44 3.96 -7.53
CA VAL A 162 -14.77 4.58 -7.43
C VAL A 162 -15.85 3.55 -7.15
N SER A 163 -15.79 2.38 -7.79
CA SER A 163 -16.80 1.33 -7.58
C SER A 163 -16.79 0.75 -6.18
N TRP A 164 -15.62 0.59 -5.56
CA TRP A 164 -15.49 0.02 -4.21
C TRP A 164 -15.89 1.00 -3.11
N LEU A 165 -15.65 2.31 -3.31
CA LEU A 165 -15.99 3.33 -2.32
C LEU A 165 -17.49 3.42 -2.08
N ALA A 166 -17.88 3.50 -0.82
CA ALA A 166 -19.22 3.88 -0.41
C ALA A 166 -19.55 5.30 -0.87
N PRO A 167 -20.84 5.66 -1.07
CA PRO A 167 -21.21 7.07 -1.21
C PRO A 167 -20.67 7.89 -0.03
N GLY A 168 -20.04 9.02 -0.31
CA GLY A 168 -19.36 9.82 0.72
C GLY A 168 -18.02 9.26 1.23
N GLY A 169 -17.62 8.06 0.81
CA GLY A 169 -16.35 7.42 1.19
C GLY A 169 -15.12 8.13 0.63
N TYR A 170 -13.95 7.85 1.20
CA TYR A 170 -12.70 8.55 0.92
C TYR A 170 -11.63 7.65 0.30
N LEU A 171 -10.79 8.24 -0.55
CA LEU A 171 -9.57 7.64 -1.07
C LEU A 171 -8.38 8.51 -0.68
N LEU A 172 -7.47 7.99 0.12
CA LEU A 172 -6.15 8.58 0.30
C LEU A 172 -5.20 7.97 -0.72
N TYR A 173 -4.83 8.78 -1.72
CA TYR A 173 -3.99 8.36 -2.84
C TYR A 173 -2.63 9.03 -2.77
N LEU A 174 -1.58 8.21 -2.79
CA LEU A 174 -0.20 8.66 -2.77
C LEU A 174 0.46 8.40 -4.11
N GLN A 175 1.20 9.39 -4.59
CA GLN A 175 2.01 9.27 -5.80
C GLN A 175 3.35 9.99 -5.64
N PRO A 176 4.39 9.58 -6.40
CA PRO A 176 5.65 10.30 -6.44
C PRO A 176 5.47 11.73 -6.93
N GLY A 177 6.09 12.68 -6.22
CA GLY A 177 6.26 14.06 -6.67
C GLY A 177 7.43 14.22 -7.66
N PRO A 178 7.65 15.45 -8.17
CA PRO A 178 8.68 15.73 -9.18
C PRO A 178 10.08 15.30 -8.77
N ARG A 179 10.42 15.46 -7.50
CA ARG A 179 11.74 15.20 -6.95
C ARG A 179 11.87 13.88 -6.17
N HIS A 180 10.84 13.00 -6.27
CA HIS A 180 10.90 11.72 -5.59
C HIS A 180 12.09 10.88 -6.06
N GLN A 181 12.98 10.52 -5.12
CA GLN A 181 14.23 9.82 -5.37
C GLN A 181 15.12 10.54 -6.42
N TRP A 182 15.17 11.88 -6.36
CA TRP A 182 15.84 12.70 -7.38
C TRP A 182 17.30 12.32 -7.55
N GLN A 183 18.05 12.15 -6.47
CA GLN A 183 19.48 11.82 -6.51
C GLN A 183 19.73 10.44 -7.14
N LEU A 184 18.86 9.45 -6.88
CA LEU A 184 18.94 8.16 -7.57
C LEU A 184 18.64 8.34 -9.07
N ARG A 185 17.62 9.12 -9.42
CA ARG A 185 17.22 9.36 -10.81
C ARG A 185 18.36 9.96 -11.61
N VAL A 186 18.99 11.03 -11.12
CA VAL A 186 20.09 11.70 -11.84
C VAL A 186 21.38 10.88 -11.85
N SER A 187 21.64 10.09 -10.82
CA SER A 187 22.78 9.17 -10.80
C SER A 187 22.66 8.06 -11.84
N LEU A 188 21.45 7.58 -12.10
CA LEU A 188 21.19 6.55 -13.10
C LEU A 188 20.99 7.13 -14.52
N ASN A 189 20.53 8.36 -14.62
CA ASN A 189 20.32 9.08 -15.87
C ASN A 189 20.61 10.57 -15.70
N PRO A 190 21.86 11.02 -15.98
CA PRO A 190 22.28 12.42 -15.78
C PRO A 190 21.50 13.48 -16.57
N VAL A 191 20.82 13.07 -17.65
CA VAL A 191 19.98 13.98 -18.44
C VAL A 191 18.52 14.05 -17.91
N SER A 192 18.26 13.48 -16.75
CA SER A 192 16.94 13.57 -16.12
C SER A 192 16.55 15.03 -15.86
N MET A 193 15.31 15.36 -16.21
CA MET A 193 14.72 16.66 -15.94
C MET A 193 13.66 16.55 -14.85
N GLU A 194 13.55 17.59 -14.03
CA GLU A 194 12.44 17.71 -13.09
C GLU A 194 11.15 18.00 -13.85
N HIS A 195 10.11 17.25 -13.54
CA HIS A 195 8.79 17.49 -14.13
C HIS A 195 8.05 18.57 -13.33
N PRO A 196 7.13 19.34 -13.96
CA PRO A 196 6.27 20.24 -13.23
C PRO A 196 5.46 19.51 -12.15
N LEU A 197 5.21 20.18 -11.04
CA LEU A 197 4.30 19.68 -10.03
C LEU A 197 2.91 19.51 -10.64
N SER A 198 2.39 18.30 -10.62
CA SER A 198 1.06 17.98 -11.14
C SER A 198 0.31 17.10 -10.16
N TRP A 199 -0.85 17.57 -9.73
CA TRP A 199 -1.75 16.81 -8.90
C TRP A 199 -2.58 15.85 -9.78
N PRO A 200 -2.87 14.63 -9.30
CA PRO A 200 -3.69 13.70 -10.06
C PRO A 200 -5.11 14.22 -10.23
N THR A 201 -5.77 13.78 -11.29
CA THR A 201 -7.22 13.95 -11.48
C THR A 201 -7.85 12.58 -11.61
N LEU A 202 -8.80 12.27 -10.75
CA LEU A 202 -9.51 10.99 -10.76
C LEU A 202 -10.99 11.25 -11.04
N GLY A 203 -11.49 10.75 -12.18
CA GLY A 203 -12.89 10.89 -12.55
C GLY A 203 -13.83 10.22 -11.54
N GLY A 204 -14.94 10.89 -11.19
CA GLY A 204 -15.92 10.39 -10.23
C GLY A 204 -15.55 10.62 -8.76
N LEU A 205 -14.44 11.32 -8.47
CA LEU A 205 -14.02 11.71 -7.11
C LEU A 205 -13.72 13.21 -7.07
N ASN A 206 -14.00 13.84 -5.92
CA ASN A 206 -13.69 15.24 -5.66
C ASN A 206 -12.47 15.33 -4.74
N PRO A 207 -11.45 16.15 -5.05
CA PRO A 207 -10.34 16.36 -4.13
C PRO A 207 -10.81 17.17 -2.92
N VAL A 208 -10.55 16.66 -1.71
CA VAL A 208 -10.91 17.30 -0.43
C VAL A 208 -9.71 18.01 0.17
N ALA A 209 -8.55 17.37 0.13
CA ALA A 209 -7.30 17.92 0.64
C ALA A 209 -6.11 17.40 -0.16
N GLN A 210 -5.07 18.21 -0.26
CA GLN A 210 -3.82 17.89 -0.94
C GLN A 210 -2.64 18.32 -0.09
N GLN A 211 -1.64 17.46 0.03
CA GLN A 211 -0.43 17.72 0.79
C GLN A 211 0.79 17.17 0.07
N ARG A 212 1.83 17.97 -0.09
CA ARG A 212 3.15 17.51 -0.52
C ARG A 212 3.97 17.16 0.71
N CYS A 213 4.48 15.94 0.78
CA CYS A 213 5.35 15.46 1.85
C CYS A 213 6.76 15.31 1.30
N GLN A 214 7.69 16.12 1.82
CA GLN A 214 9.09 16.11 1.41
C GLN A 214 9.97 15.88 2.64
N PHE A 215 10.91 14.94 2.53
CA PHE A 215 11.92 14.65 3.54
C PHE A 215 13.13 13.98 2.89
N SER A 216 14.26 13.93 3.60
CA SER A 216 15.49 13.28 3.13
C SER A 216 15.80 12.04 3.94
N LEU A 217 16.30 11.01 3.28
CA LEU A 217 16.88 9.82 3.90
C LEU A 217 18.40 9.96 3.88
N THR A 218 19.03 9.72 5.03
CA THR A 218 20.49 9.57 5.09
C THR A 218 20.90 8.25 4.46
N MET A 219 21.90 8.29 3.58
CA MET A 219 22.31 7.18 2.75
C MET A 219 23.76 6.75 3.08
N ASP A 220 23.90 5.63 3.72
CA ASP A 220 25.15 4.86 3.72
C ASP A 220 25.16 3.85 2.56
N GLN A 221 26.21 3.04 2.44
CA GLN A 221 26.32 2.03 1.40
C GLN A 221 25.20 0.96 1.49
N ALA A 222 24.84 0.55 2.71
CA ALA A 222 23.79 -0.43 2.92
C ALA A 222 22.41 0.12 2.47
N MET A 223 22.12 1.37 2.85
CA MET A 223 20.90 2.05 2.45
C MET A 223 20.82 2.26 0.94
N ARG A 224 21.93 2.67 0.29
CA ARG A 224 21.98 2.79 -1.18
C ARG A 224 21.68 1.46 -1.87
N SER A 225 22.26 0.36 -1.39
CA SER A 225 21.97 -0.98 -1.90
C SER A 225 20.50 -1.36 -1.70
N PHE A 226 19.95 -1.10 -0.53
CA PHE A 226 18.54 -1.34 -0.22
C PHE A 226 17.60 -0.57 -1.15
N ILE A 227 17.87 0.73 -1.40
CA ILE A 227 17.06 1.56 -2.31
C ILE A 227 17.10 1.02 -3.75
N LEU A 228 18.27 0.55 -4.23
CA LEU A 228 18.36 -0.09 -5.54
C LEU A 228 17.54 -1.38 -5.64
N GLU A 229 17.45 -2.15 -4.57
CA GLU A 229 16.67 -3.39 -4.56
C GLU A 229 15.17 -3.16 -4.44
N THR A 230 14.75 -2.05 -3.83
CA THR A 230 13.34 -1.76 -3.54
C THR A 230 12.68 -0.77 -4.49
N SER A 231 13.48 -0.04 -5.29
CA SER A 231 12.95 0.97 -6.21
C SER A 231 12.83 0.46 -7.65
N ARG A 232 11.80 0.93 -8.35
CA ARG A 232 11.62 0.65 -9.80
C ARG A 232 12.76 1.18 -10.65
N LEU A 233 13.41 2.27 -10.23
CA LEU A 233 14.57 2.83 -10.91
C LEU A 233 15.78 1.89 -10.77
N GLY A 234 16.04 1.40 -9.56
CA GLY A 234 17.11 0.46 -9.30
C GLY A 234 16.94 -0.87 -10.07
N TRP A 235 15.71 -1.37 -10.24
CA TRP A 235 15.47 -2.61 -11.01
C TRP A 235 15.79 -2.46 -12.51
N ARG A 236 15.71 -1.25 -13.05
CA ARG A 236 16.01 -0.97 -14.46
C ARG A 236 17.47 -0.58 -14.71
N ALA A 237 18.23 -0.34 -13.65
CA ALA A 237 19.62 0.05 -13.73
C ALA A 237 20.52 -1.14 -14.15
N THR A 238 21.57 -0.84 -14.93
CA THR A 238 22.59 -1.83 -15.27
C THR A 238 23.41 -2.23 -14.05
N GLY A 239 24.12 -3.36 -14.11
CA GLY A 239 24.99 -3.81 -13.02
C GLY A 239 26.06 -2.77 -12.66
N GLU A 240 26.65 -2.09 -13.65
CA GLU A 240 27.64 -1.03 -13.47
C GLU A 240 27.04 0.20 -12.76
N GLN A 241 25.87 0.67 -13.19
CA GLN A 241 25.15 1.77 -12.55
C GLN A 241 24.79 1.45 -11.10
N ARG A 242 24.30 0.22 -10.84
CA ARG A 242 23.99 -0.25 -9.47
C ARG A 242 25.23 -0.27 -8.59
N HIS A 243 26.35 -0.78 -9.11
CA HIS A 243 27.62 -0.82 -8.38
C HIS A 243 28.12 0.60 -8.07
N ALA A 244 28.16 1.48 -9.06
CA ALA A 244 28.60 2.86 -8.89
C ALA A 244 27.73 3.60 -7.85
N PHE A 245 26.40 3.49 -7.93
CA PHE A 245 25.50 4.12 -6.97
C PHE A 245 25.68 3.55 -5.55
N ALA A 246 25.83 2.24 -5.40
CA ALA A 246 26.01 1.62 -4.09
C ALA A 246 27.32 2.08 -3.43
N GLN A 247 28.42 2.18 -4.19
CA GLN A 247 29.74 2.54 -3.65
C GLN A 247 29.94 4.05 -3.48
N GLN A 248 29.51 4.85 -4.44
CA GLN A 248 29.86 6.28 -4.56
C GLN A 248 28.64 7.19 -4.71
N GLY A 249 27.43 6.66 -4.51
CA GLY A 249 26.21 7.45 -4.59
C GLY A 249 26.10 8.52 -3.50
N PRO A 250 25.09 9.38 -3.59
CA PRO A 250 24.90 10.50 -2.66
C PRO A 250 24.66 10.01 -1.23
N ASN A 251 24.94 10.89 -0.26
CA ASN A 251 24.71 10.62 1.17
C ASN A 251 23.27 10.95 1.62
N GLU A 252 22.48 11.53 0.73
CA GLU A 252 21.07 11.85 0.99
C GLU A 252 20.21 11.45 -0.20
N LEU A 253 18.98 11.05 0.07
CA LEU A 253 17.96 10.73 -0.93
C LEU A 253 16.66 11.46 -0.60
N GLU A 254 16.26 12.36 -1.45
CA GLU A 254 15.00 13.10 -1.31
C GLU A 254 13.81 12.20 -1.54
N GLN A 255 12.87 12.21 -0.60
CA GLN A 255 11.54 11.66 -0.72
C GLN A 255 10.58 12.80 -0.98
N ASP A 256 9.80 12.70 -2.04
CA ASP A 256 8.85 13.72 -2.47
C ASP A 256 7.57 13.03 -2.90
N LEU A 257 6.54 13.14 -2.09
CA LEU A 257 5.29 12.42 -2.26
C LEU A 257 4.12 13.40 -2.26
N LEU A 258 3.19 13.18 -3.17
CA LEU A 258 1.93 13.93 -3.25
C LEU A 258 0.82 13.06 -2.69
N LEU A 259 0.20 13.55 -1.61
CA LEU A 259 -0.94 12.92 -0.97
C LEU A 259 -2.20 13.70 -1.36
N THR A 260 -3.18 13.00 -1.89
CA THR A 260 -4.51 13.60 -2.14
C THR A 260 -5.58 12.79 -1.45
N LEU A 261 -6.36 13.45 -0.62
CA LEU A 261 -7.58 12.89 -0.05
C LEU A 261 -8.73 13.24 -0.99
N TRP A 262 -9.34 12.21 -1.53
CA TRP A 262 -10.49 12.30 -2.43
C TRP A 262 -11.75 11.86 -1.72
N GLN A 263 -12.90 12.39 -2.12
CA GLN A 263 -14.21 11.92 -1.67
C GLN A 263 -15.09 11.54 -2.84
N LYS A 264 -15.75 10.40 -2.71
CA LYS A 264 -16.82 10.02 -3.63
C LYS A 264 -18.08 10.83 -3.30
N PRO A 265 -18.76 11.43 -4.28
CA PRO A 265 -20.06 12.06 -4.06
C PRO A 265 -21.06 11.10 -3.39
N ILE A 266 -22.00 11.69 -2.62
CA ILE A 266 -23.10 10.97 -1.94
C ILE A 266 -24.13 10.53 -2.98
#